data_6f792e1929cfa62c12acc3bf16c4cc6f
#
_entry.id   6f792e1929cfa62c12acc3bf16c4cc6f
#
_cell.length_a   1.000
_cell.length_b   1.000
_cell.length_c   1.000
_cell.angle_alpha   90.00
_cell.angle_beta   90.00
_cell.angle_gamma   90.00
#
_symmetry.space_group_name_H-M   'P 1'
#
loop_
_entity.id
_entity.type
_entity.pdbx_description
1 polymer ?
#
loop_
_entity_poly.entity_id
_entity_poly.type
_entity_poly.pdbx_seq_one_letter_code
_entity_poly.pdbx_strand_id
1 'polypeptide(L)'
;MFSAQWNRTVNVCGAEVRQMPAPTLPEKRWSIDLEKKIQEAHSEDEQQYTERYGFNPDSGKEIFVIDTPPPYPSGTWHIGAVAQYSMIDVIARSQRLLGKEVYFPWGVDRNGINIEFVVERNTKRKMKTYDRDEFLSLCKETIEEFTQAMRNTAKRVGLSCDFNKEYLTDSPEYRQVTQAIFVELFKKGEIVEDLRPNIYDPVEGTTIADAEVERLSRRTK
;
A
#
# COMPACT_ATOMS: atom_id res chain seq x y z
N MET A 1 4.06 10.70 -36.45
CA MET A 1 4.25 12.10 -36.93
C MET A 1 3.58 13.03 -35.91
N PHE A 2 4.26 13.37 -34.84
CA PHE A 2 3.80 14.38 -33.88
C PHE A 2 4.64 15.62 -34.06
N SER A 3 4.13 16.57 -34.87
CA SER A 3 4.80 17.84 -35.14
C SER A 3 4.44 18.87 -34.07
N ALA A 4 5.42 19.25 -33.35
CA ALA A 4 5.74 20.57 -32.81
C ALA A 4 4.63 21.65 -32.88
N GLN A 5 3.85 21.78 -31.84
CA GLN A 5 3.15 23.03 -31.47
C GLN A 5 3.42 23.40 -30.01
N TRP A 6 4.67 23.38 -29.59
CA TRP A 6 5.09 23.65 -28.19
C TRP A 6 5.69 25.08 -28.07
N ASN A 7 5.21 26.07 -28.76
CA ASN A 7 5.75 27.42 -28.67
C ASN A 7 4.67 28.50 -28.57
N ARG A 8 4.01 28.58 -27.40
CA ARG A 8 3.48 29.87 -26.92
C ARG A 8 3.88 30.06 -25.46
N THR A 9 4.82 30.93 -25.24
CA THR A 9 5.24 31.41 -23.91
C THR A 9 4.34 32.59 -23.54
N VAL A 10 3.73 32.54 -22.38
CA VAL A 10 3.00 33.67 -21.81
C VAL A 10 3.82 34.19 -20.63
N ASN A 11 4.21 35.46 -20.70
CA ASN A 11 4.93 36.14 -19.61
C ASN A 11 3.92 36.52 -18.50
N VAL A 12 4.04 35.91 -17.34
CA VAL A 12 3.31 36.32 -16.13
C VAL A 12 4.33 36.69 -15.07
N CYS A 13 4.35 37.95 -14.68
CA CYS A 13 5.25 38.48 -13.64
C CYS A 13 6.76 38.22 -13.88
N GLY A 14 7.23 38.26 -15.14
CA GLY A 14 8.65 38.11 -15.46
C GLY A 14 9.18 36.67 -15.47
N ALA A 15 8.34 35.68 -15.24
CA ALA A 15 8.68 34.26 -15.43
C ALA A 15 8.09 33.74 -16.74
N GLU A 16 8.91 33.03 -17.53
CA GLU A 16 8.41 32.29 -18.70
C GLU A 16 7.54 31.11 -18.24
N VAL A 17 6.24 31.28 -18.33
CA VAL A 17 5.30 30.18 -18.09
C VAL A 17 5.06 29.48 -19.44
N ARG A 18 5.52 28.25 -19.57
CA ARG A 18 5.16 27.39 -20.70
C ARG A 18 3.68 27.14 -20.70
N GLN A 19 2.98 27.60 -21.72
CA GLN A 19 1.56 27.34 -21.86
C GLN A 19 1.34 25.82 -21.99
N MET A 20 0.61 25.22 -21.07
CA MET A 20 0.21 23.84 -21.15
C MET A 20 -0.61 23.61 -22.43
N PRO A 21 -0.34 22.57 -23.22
CA PRO A 21 -1.16 22.28 -24.39
C PRO A 21 -2.61 22.07 -23.94
N ALA A 22 -3.55 22.55 -24.75
CA ALA A 22 -4.96 22.29 -24.50
C ALA A 22 -5.21 20.77 -24.45
N PRO A 23 -6.01 20.28 -23.50
CA PRO A 23 -6.33 18.85 -23.42
C PRO A 23 -6.98 18.38 -24.72
N THR A 24 -6.38 17.37 -25.33
CA THR A 24 -6.82 16.78 -26.60
C THR A 24 -7.56 15.45 -26.40
N LEU A 25 -7.93 15.13 -25.17
CA LEU A 25 -8.71 13.92 -24.88
C LEU A 25 -10.08 14.03 -25.56
N PRO A 26 -10.45 13.10 -26.42
CA PRO A 26 -11.74 13.09 -27.09
C PRO A 26 -12.88 12.90 -26.10
N GLU A 27 -12.65 12.15 -25.05
CA GLU A 27 -13.63 11.86 -23.99
C GLU A 27 -13.62 12.98 -22.94
N LYS A 28 -14.72 13.71 -22.86
CA LYS A 28 -14.91 14.82 -21.91
C LYS A 28 -15.58 14.42 -20.59
N ARG A 29 -16.08 13.18 -20.51
CA ARG A 29 -16.80 12.67 -19.35
C ARG A 29 -16.33 11.25 -19.04
N TRP A 30 -16.18 10.96 -17.76
CA TRP A 30 -15.93 9.62 -17.29
C TRP A 30 -17.13 8.68 -17.55
N SER A 31 -16.84 7.43 -17.88
CA SER A 31 -17.81 6.35 -17.93
C SER A 31 -17.13 5.03 -17.53
N ILE A 32 -17.92 4.09 -17.04
CA ILE A 32 -17.43 2.75 -16.69
C ILE A 32 -16.80 2.04 -17.90
N ASP A 33 -17.36 2.21 -19.08
CA ASP A 33 -16.84 1.57 -20.30
C ASP A 33 -15.50 2.17 -20.73
N LEU A 34 -15.32 3.50 -20.57
CA LEU A 34 -14.05 4.15 -20.78
C LEU A 34 -13.00 3.68 -19.79
N GLU A 35 -13.37 3.57 -18.50
CA GLU A 35 -12.50 3.06 -17.46
C GLU A 35 -12.01 1.65 -17.78
N LYS A 36 -12.94 0.73 -18.13
CA LYS A 36 -12.58 -0.65 -18.51
C LYS A 36 -11.65 -0.68 -19.71
N LYS A 37 -11.95 0.07 -20.76
CA LYS A 37 -11.10 0.16 -21.96
C LYS A 37 -9.70 0.63 -21.64
N ILE A 38 -9.56 1.62 -20.76
CA ILE A 38 -8.25 2.12 -20.32
C ILE A 38 -7.54 1.04 -19.48
N GLN A 39 -8.24 0.39 -18.57
CA GLN A 39 -7.68 -0.67 -17.73
C GLN A 39 -7.20 -1.86 -18.59
N GLU A 40 -8.01 -2.32 -19.55
CA GLU A 40 -7.64 -3.38 -20.49
C GLU A 40 -6.37 -3.01 -21.28
N ALA A 41 -6.31 -1.79 -21.81
CA ALA A 41 -5.14 -1.32 -22.55
C ALA A 41 -3.85 -1.20 -21.69
N HIS A 42 -3.96 -1.21 -20.37
CA HIS A 42 -2.82 -1.06 -19.45
C HIS A 42 -2.54 -2.32 -18.62
N SER A 43 -3.47 -3.30 -18.59
CA SER A 43 -3.37 -4.46 -17.71
C SER A 43 -2.85 -5.73 -18.38
N GLU A 44 -2.74 -5.75 -19.70
CA GLU A 44 -2.49 -6.98 -20.47
C GLU A 44 -1.05 -7.48 -20.39
N ASP A 45 -0.11 -6.66 -19.87
CA ASP A 45 1.28 -7.08 -19.81
C ASP A 45 1.95 -6.64 -18.50
N GLU A 46 2.21 -7.60 -17.62
CA GLU A 46 2.97 -7.38 -16.38
C GLU A 46 4.37 -6.81 -16.67
N GLN A 47 4.96 -7.17 -17.80
CA GLN A 47 6.24 -6.64 -18.25
C GLN A 47 6.15 -5.13 -18.53
N GLN A 48 5.06 -4.67 -19.14
CA GLN A 48 4.85 -3.24 -19.40
C GLN A 48 4.70 -2.43 -18.10
N TYR A 49 4.14 -3.01 -17.04
CA TYR A 49 4.09 -2.37 -15.73
C TYR A 49 5.49 -2.16 -15.15
N THR A 50 6.33 -3.19 -15.21
CA THR A 50 7.73 -3.10 -14.76
C THR A 50 8.53 -2.13 -15.61
N GLU A 51 8.38 -2.14 -16.93
CA GLU A 51 9.05 -1.22 -17.84
C GLU A 51 8.65 0.25 -17.59
N ARG A 52 7.39 0.48 -17.23
CA ARG A 52 6.83 1.82 -17.01
C ARG A 52 7.08 2.36 -15.60
N TYR A 53 6.98 1.53 -14.59
CA TYR A 53 6.96 1.93 -13.18
C TYR A 53 8.06 1.28 -12.34
N GLY A 54 8.80 0.34 -12.90
CA GLY A 54 9.94 -0.30 -12.23
C GLY A 54 11.03 0.71 -11.93
N PHE A 55 11.66 0.56 -10.77
CA PHE A 55 12.76 1.42 -10.33
C PHE A 55 14.08 0.93 -10.92
N ASN A 56 14.84 1.86 -11.51
CA ASN A 56 16.18 1.61 -12.02
C ASN A 56 17.21 2.50 -11.30
N PRO A 57 17.95 1.97 -10.30
CA PRO A 57 18.93 2.75 -9.55
C PRO A 57 20.08 3.28 -10.43
N ASP A 58 20.33 2.66 -11.59
CA ASP A 58 21.42 3.00 -12.51
C ASP A 58 20.95 3.93 -13.65
N SER A 59 19.78 4.51 -13.55
CA SER A 59 19.20 5.40 -14.57
C SER A 59 19.97 6.72 -14.77
N GLY A 60 20.83 7.09 -13.81
CA GLY A 60 21.54 8.38 -13.79
C GLY A 60 20.65 9.58 -13.48
N LYS A 61 19.36 9.38 -13.20
CA LYS A 61 18.43 10.44 -12.81
C LYS A 61 18.48 10.70 -11.30
N GLU A 62 18.00 11.87 -10.89
CA GLU A 62 17.75 12.14 -9.46
C GLU A 62 16.70 11.16 -8.92
N ILE A 63 17.03 10.47 -7.83
CA ILE A 63 16.15 9.49 -7.22
C ILE A 63 15.15 10.18 -6.29
N PHE A 64 13.88 9.85 -6.42
CA PHE A 64 12.81 10.26 -5.51
C PHE A 64 12.15 9.03 -4.91
N VAL A 65 12.18 8.92 -3.58
CA VAL A 65 11.63 7.78 -2.84
C VAL A 65 10.28 8.15 -2.25
N ILE A 66 9.30 7.29 -2.45
CA ILE A 66 8.03 7.34 -1.73
C ILE A 66 8.08 6.29 -0.62
N ASP A 67 8.13 6.77 0.60
CA ASP A 67 8.04 5.96 1.81
C ASP A 67 6.62 6.05 2.38
N THR A 68 5.89 4.94 2.29
CA THR A 68 4.53 4.84 2.83
C THR A 68 4.37 3.50 3.52
N PRO A 69 3.69 3.45 4.68
CA PRO A 69 3.41 2.19 5.33
C PRO A 69 2.68 1.23 4.38
N PRO A 70 3.07 -0.05 4.36
CA PRO A 70 2.36 -1.04 3.56
C PRO A 70 0.93 -1.20 4.06
N PRO A 71 -0.08 -1.24 3.16
CA PRO A 71 -1.45 -1.46 3.58
C PRO A 71 -1.65 -2.84 4.19
N TYR A 72 -2.54 -2.89 5.17
CA TYR A 72 -2.97 -4.14 5.78
C TYR A 72 -4.16 -4.75 4.99
N PRO A 73 -4.12 -6.03 4.61
CA PRO A 73 -5.18 -6.67 3.85
C PRO A 73 -6.35 -7.07 4.78
N SER A 74 -7.20 -6.11 5.10
CA SER A 74 -8.37 -6.31 5.97
C SER A 74 -9.68 -6.58 5.23
N GLY A 75 -9.62 -6.93 3.96
CA GLY A 75 -10.75 -7.14 3.06
C GLY A 75 -10.81 -6.10 1.95
N THR A 76 -12.03 -5.65 1.61
CA THR A 76 -12.22 -4.65 0.54
C THR A 76 -11.74 -3.26 0.97
N TRP A 77 -10.94 -2.63 0.13
CA TRP A 77 -10.53 -1.25 0.37
C TRP A 77 -11.75 -0.30 0.38
N HIS A 78 -11.86 0.47 1.45
CA HIS A 78 -12.85 1.55 1.50
C HIS A 78 -12.33 2.80 0.78
N ILE A 79 -13.23 3.73 0.48
CA ILE A 79 -12.91 4.94 -0.30
C ILE A 79 -11.79 5.79 0.33
N GLY A 80 -11.64 5.80 1.65
CA GLY A 80 -10.58 6.51 2.35
C GLY A 80 -9.19 5.97 2.00
N ALA A 81 -9.02 4.65 1.95
CA ALA A 81 -7.76 4.04 1.54
C ALA A 81 -7.46 4.34 0.06
N VAL A 82 -8.46 4.21 -0.82
CA VAL A 82 -8.31 4.56 -2.24
C VAL A 82 -7.89 6.02 -2.41
N ALA A 83 -8.53 6.94 -1.71
CA ALA A 83 -8.19 8.37 -1.78
C ALA A 83 -6.75 8.64 -1.30
N GLN A 84 -6.33 8.04 -0.19
CA GLN A 84 -4.97 8.19 0.35
C GLN A 84 -3.92 7.73 -0.66
N TYR A 85 -4.05 6.50 -1.18
CA TYR A 85 -3.07 5.96 -2.12
C TYR A 85 -3.09 6.69 -3.47
N SER A 86 -4.25 7.17 -3.92
CA SER A 86 -4.33 8.02 -5.12
C SER A 86 -3.58 9.35 -4.95
N MET A 87 -3.66 9.99 -3.77
CA MET A 87 -2.88 11.21 -3.50
C MET A 87 -1.37 10.93 -3.51
N ILE A 88 -0.94 9.82 -2.95
CA ILE A 88 0.47 9.38 -2.99
C ILE A 88 0.90 9.16 -4.45
N ASP A 89 0.07 8.51 -5.24
CA ASP A 89 0.33 8.23 -6.65
C ASP A 89 0.43 9.51 -7.52
N VAL A 90 -0.35 10.55 -7.20
CA VAL A 90 -0.21 11.86 -7.84
C VAL A 90 1.19 12.43 -7.62
N ILE A 91 1.75 12.29 -6.43
CA ILE A 91 3.12 12.72 -6.13
C ILE A 91 4.12 11.90 -6.96
N ALA A 92 3.99 10.57 -7.00
CA ALA A 92 4.84 9.69 -7.78
C ALA A 92 4.86 10.09 -9.26
N ARG A 93 3.69 10.26 -9.85
CA ARG A 93 3.54 10.67 -11.26
C ARG A 93 4.12 12.05 -11.53
N SER A 94 3.88 13.01 -10.63
CA SER A 94 4.43 14.36 -10.76
C SER A 94 5.95 14.35 -10.77
N GLN A 95 6.59 13.57 -9.91
CA GLN A 95 8.05 13.48 -9.85
C GLN A 95 8.62 12.78 -11.09
N ARG A 96 7.94 11.77 -11.65
CA ARG A 96 8.33 11.18 -12.95
C ARG A 96 8.21 12.17 -14.10
N LEU A 97 7.16 12.99 -14.12
CA LEU A 97 7.00 14.06 -15.13
C LEU A 97 8.10 15.12 -15.02
N LEU A 98 8.65 15.36 -13.84
CA LEU A 98 9.81 16.22 -13.62
C LEU A 98 11.15 15.55 -14.01
N GLY A 99 11.11 14.32 -14.51
CA GLY A 99 12.29 13.60 -15.04
C GLY A 99 13.05 12.78 -14.00
N LYS A 100 12.52 12.65 -12.77
CA LYS A 100 13.15 11.86 -11.70
C LYS A 100 12.94 10.37 -11.89
N GLU A 101 13.83 9.58 -11.30
CA GLU A 101 13.65 8.16 -11.09
C GLU A 101 12.88 7.96 -9.78
N VAL A 102 11.68 7.39 -9.86
CA VAL A 102 10.80 7.28 -8.68
C VAL A 102 10.77 5.86 -8.17
N TYR A 103 11.21 5.68 -6.92
CA TYR A 103 11.02 4.44 -6.19
C TYR A 103 9.72 4.50 -5.39
N PHE A 104 8.69 3.80 -5.89
CA PHE A 104 7.39 3.66 -5.24
C PHE A 104 7.08 2.17 -5.10
N PRO A 105 7.58 1.52 -4.03
CA PRO A 105 7.36 0.09 -3.82
C PRO A 105 5.92 -0.19 -3.45
N TRP A 106 5.39 -1.31 -3.96
CA TRP A 106 4.18 -1.91 -3.45
C TRP A 106 4.52 -2.90 -2.35
N GLY A 107 3.93 -2.73 -1.17
CA GLY A 107 4.10 -3.64 -0.04
C GLY A 107 2.77 -4.01 0.56
N VAL A 108 2.74 -5.11 1.31
CA VAL A 108 1.55 -5.56 2.05
C VAL A 108 1.97 -5.94 3.46
N ASP A 109 1.33 -5.32 4.47
CA ASP A 109 1.49 -5.72 5.86
C ASP A 109 0.63 -6.94 6.15
N ARG A 110 1.27 -8.09 6.28
CA ARG A 110 0.62 -9.38 6.48
C ARG A 110 0.74 -9.91 7.90
N ASN A 111 1.17 -9.07 8.82
CA ASN A 111 1.28 -9.42 10.24
C ASN A 111 0.15 -8.76 11.03
N GLY A 112 -0.48 -9.51 11.91
CA GLY A 112 -1.48 -8.97 12.83
C GLY A 112 -2.59 -9.95 13.20
N ILE A 113 -3.16 -9.76 14.38
CA ILE A 113 -4.20 -10.59 14.97
C ILE A 113 -5.54 -10.51 14.22
N ASN A 114 -5.75 -9.49 13.40
CA ASN A 114 -7.03 -9.26 12.73
C ASN A 114 -7.43 -10.41 11.79
N ILE A 115 -6.46 -11.11 11.16
CA ILE A 115 -6.75 -12.27 10.32
C ILE A 115 -7.27 -13.43 11.16
N GLU A 116 -6.73 -13.63 12.35
CA GLU A 116 -7.19 -14.66 13.28
C GLU A 116 -8.67 -14.42 13.66
N PHE A 117 -9.04 -13.19 13.96
CA PHE A 117 -10.44 -12.83 14.21
C PHE A 117 -11.34 -13.00 12.98
N VAL A 118 -10.86 -12.73 11.80
CA VAL A 118 -11.61 -12.97 10.55
C VAL A 118 -11.88 -14.46 10.37
N VAL A 119 -10.86 -15.30 10.57
CA VAL A 119 -11.01 -16.77 10.48
C VAL A 119 -11.99 -17.28 11.52
N GLU A 120 -11.88 -16.85 12.79
CA GLU A 120 -12.85 -17.24 13.84
C GLU A 120 -14.28 -16.83 13.49
N ARG A 121 -14.47 -15.60 13.00
CA ARG A 121 -15.78 -15.09 12.61
C ARG A 121 -16.38 -15.86 11.43
N ASN A 122 -15.58 -16.17 10.42
CA ASN A 122 -16.04 -16.85 9.22
C ASN A 122 -16.37 -18.32 9.50
N THR A 123 -15.56 -18.98 10.30
CA THR A 123 -15.74 -20.40 10.66
C THR A 123 -16.67 -20.61 11.83
N LYS A 124 -16.99 -19.53 12.58
CA LYS A 124 -17.77 -19.57 13.84
C LYS A 124 -17.15 -20.50 14.89
N ARG A 125 -15.85 -20.68 14.86
CA ARG A 125 -15.09 -21.57 15.74
C ARG A 125 -13.89 -20.82 16.32
N LYS A 126 -13.69 -20.88 17.63
CA LYS A 126 -12.60 -20.18 18.33
C LYS A 126 -11.23 -20.82 18.04
N MET A 127 -10.19 -20.01 17.88
CA MET A 127 -8.80 -20.41 17.64
C MET A 127 -8.35 -21.52 18.58
N LYS A 128 -8.64 -21.40 19.87
CA LYS A 128 -8.26 -22.38 20.92
C LYS A 128 -8.81 -23.81 20.71
N THR A 129 -9.77 -23.98 19.78
CA THR A 129 -10.40 -25.28 19.49
C THR A 129 -9.85 -25.94 18.20
N TYR A 130 -8.94 -25.25 17.53
CA TYR A 130 -8.26 -25.78 16.35
C TYR A 130 -6.97 -26.50 16.73
N ASP A 131 -6.56 -27.43 15.87
CA ASP A 131 -5.15 -27.77 15.76
C ASP A 131 -4.38 -26.54 15.24
N ARG A 132 -3.15 -26.36 15.72
CA ARG A 132 -2.36 -25.19 15.37
C ARG A 132 -2.07 -25.09 13.86
N ASP A 133 -1.74 -26.20 13.25
CA ASP A 133 -1.35 -26.21 11.82
C ASP A 133 -2.58 -26.00 10.93
N GLU A 134 -3.73 -26.57 11.31
CA GLU A 134 -5.03 -26.31 10.69
C GLU A 134 -5.37 -24.82 10.72
N PHE A 135 -5.26 -24.18 11.90
CA PHE A 135 -5.58 -22.77 12.03
C PHE A 135 -4.62 -21.85 11.25
N LEU A 136 -3.33 -22.14 11.28
CA LEU A 136 -2.34 -21.42 10.52
C LEU A 136 -2.58 -21.52 9.01
N SER A 137 -3.02 -22.67 8.51
CA SER A 137 -3.38 -22.82 7.10
C SER A 137 -4.57 -21.96 6.70
N LEU A 138 -5.62 -21.93 7.52
CA LEU A 138 -6.78 -21.06 7.31
C LEU A 138 -6.41 -19.58 7.32
N CYS A 139 -5.53 -19.17 8.23
CA CYS A 139 -5.03 -17.79 8.27
C CYS A 139 -4.23 -17.44 7.00
N LYS A 140 -3.38 -18.35 6.52
CA LYS A 140 -2.60 -18.15 5.28
C LYS A 140 -3.49 -18.04 4.05
N GLU A 141 -4.50 -18.89 3.92
CA GLU A 141 -5.46 -18.84 2.82
C GLU A 141 -6.24 -17.51 2.85
N THR A 142 -6.75 -17.13 4.02
CA THR A 142 -7.52 -15.88 4.18
C THR A 142 -6.69 -14.64 3.85
N ILE A 143 -5.44 -14.58 4.32
CA ILE A 143 -4.59 -13.41 4.06
C ILE A 143 -4.17 -13.33 2.60
N GLU A 144 -3.98 -14.48 1.93
CA GLU A 144 -3.68 -14.51 0.51
C GLU A 144 -4.85 -14.00 -0.34
N GLU A 145 -6.06 -14.46 -0.04
CA GLU A 145 -7.28 -13.97 -0.69
C GLU A 145 -7.42 -12.45 -0.55
N PHE A 146 -7.25 -11.92 0.66
CA PHE A 146 -7.34 -10.48 0.91
C PHE A 146 -6.21 -9.69 0.25
N THR A 147 -4.99 -10.23 0.24
CA THR A 147 -3.84 -9.62 -0.46
C THR A 147 -4.13 -9.49 -1.95
N GLN A 148 -4.65 -10.56 -2.56
CA GLN A 148 -5.00 -10.55 -3.98
C GLN A 148 -6.15 -9.57 -4.31
N ALA A 149 -7.18 -9.53 -3.47
CA ALA A 149 -8.30 -8.58 -3.63
C ALA A 149 -7.82 -7.13 -3.55
N MET A 150 -6.93 -6.83 -2.61
CA MET A 150 -6.33 -5.51 -2.44
C MET A 150 -5.44 -5.13 -3.63
N ARG A 151 -4.58 -6.03 -4.10
CA ARG A 151 -3.74 -5.84 -5.30
C ARG A 151 -4.59 -5.54 -6.53
N ASN A 152 -5.67 -6.29 -6.73
CA ASN A 152 -6.60 -6.08 -7.85
C ASN A 152 -7.27 -4.70 -7.76
N THR A 153 -7.64 -4.26 -6.57
CA THR A 153 -8.20 -2.92 -6.35
C THR A 153 -7.17 -1.84 -6.66
N ALA A 154 -5.93 -1.97 -6.19
CA ALA A 154 -4.85 -1.04 -6.46
C ALA A 154 -4.52 -0.94 -7.97
N LYS A 155 -4.50 -2.07 -8.68
CA LYS A 155 -4.35 -2.11 -10.14
C LYS A 155 -5.52 -1.41 -10.85
N ARG A 156 -6.76 -1.62 -10.41
CA ARG A 156 -7.95 -0.96 -10.96
C ARG A 156 -7.96 0.55 -10.73
N VAL A 157 -7.47 1.01 -9.58
CA VAL A 157 -7.26 2.44 -9.29
C VAL A 157 -6.17 3.03 -10.19
N GLY A 158 -5.29 2.19 -10.73
CA GLY A 158 -4.21 2.58 -11.61
C GLY A 158 -2.99 3.11 -10.89
N LEU A 159 -2.68 2.60 -9.71
CA LEU A 159 -1.47 3.01 -8.98
C LEU A 159 -0.21 2.72 -9.79
N SER A 160 0.70 3.69 -9.84
CA SER A 160 1.93 3.64 -10.63
C SER A 160 3.11 3.04 -9.84
N CYS A 161 2.91 1.86 -9.28
CA CYS A 161 3.94 1.08 -8.59
C CYS A 161 4.19 -0.26 -9.30
N ASP A 162 5.36 -0.84 -9.12
CA ASP A 162 5.71 -2.14 -9.72
C ASP A 162 5.17 -3.28 -8.83
N PHE A 163 4.02 -3.83 -9.21
CA PHE A 163 3.40 -4.94 -8.50
C PHE A 163 4.17 -6.27 -8.64
N ASN A 164 5.11 -6.36 -9.58
CA ASN A 164 5.93 -7.58 -9.76
C ASN A 164 7.09 -7.64 -8.76
N LYS A 165 7.42 -6.50 -8.14
CA LYS A 165 8.45 -6.38 -7.09
C LYS A 165 7.83 -6.02 -5.75
N GLU A 166 6.69 -6.62 -5.43
CA GLU A 166 6.06 -6.41 -4.12
C GLU A 166 6.88 -7.02 -2.98
N TYR A 167 6.77 -6.43 -1.81
CA TYR A 167 7.28 -7.02 -0.58
C TYR A 167 6.13 -7.38 0.38
N LEU A 168 6.26 -8.52 1.03
CA LEU A 168 5.31 -9.03 2.00
C LEU A 168 5.99 -9.11 3.37
N THR A 169 5.40 -8.51 4.40
CA THR A 169 6.05 -8.42 5.72
C THR A 169 6.19 -9.77 6.43
N ASP A 170 5.47 -10.80 5.95
CA ASP A 170 5.58 -12.18 6.43
C ASP A 170 6.49 -13.07 5.57
N SER A 171 7.11 -12.53 4.52
CA SER A 171 8.05 -13.29 3.69
C SER A 171 9.31 -13.68 4.46
N PRO A 172 9.97 -14.79 4.08
CA PRO A 172 11.24 -15.18 4.70
C PRO A 172 12.31 -14.08 4.63
N GLU A 173 12.41 -13.39 3.49
CA GLU A 173 13.39 -12.32 3.23
C GLU A 173 13.14 -11.13 4.15
N TYR A 174 11.89 -10.69 4.27
CA TYR A 174 11.54 -9.58 5.15
C TYR A 174 11.78 -9.91 6.63
N ARG A 175 11.40 -11.12 7.05
CA ARG A 175 11.66 -11.60 8.42
C ARG A 175 13.15 -11.67 8.73
N GLN A 176 13.96 -12.13 7.78
CA GLN A 176 15.41 -12.20 7.94
C GLN A 176 16.01 -10.80 8.22
N VAL A 177 15.61 -9.81 7.45
CA VAL A 177 16.07 -8.41 7.64
C VAL A 177 15.60 -7.86 8.99
N THR A 178 14.33 -8.04 9.32
CA THR A 178 13.75 -7.57 10.59
C THR A 178 14.44 -8.20 11.80
N GLN A 179 14.69 -9.51 11.76
CA GLN A 179 15.40 -10.21 12.84
C GLN A 179 16.86 -9.76 12.94
N ALA A 180 17.54 -9.54 11.84
CA ALA A 180 18.90 -9.02 11.85
C ALA A 180 18.97 -7.63 12.48
N ILE A 181 18.06 -6.72 12.11
CA ILE A 181 17.95 -5.38 12.71
C ILE A 181 17.69 -5.47 14.22
N PHE A 182 16.77 -6.34 14.64
CA PHE A 182 16.48 -6.56 16.06
C PHE A 182 17.75 -6.95 16.83
N VAL A 183 18.50 -7.93 16.32
CA VAL A 183 19.76 -8.39 16.96
C VAL A 183 20.80 -7.27 17.01
N GLU A 184 20.93 -6.47 15.97
CA GLU A 184 21.86 -5.34 15.96
C GLU A 184 21.49 -4.27 16.98
N LEU A 185 20.21 -3.92 17.09
CA LEU A 185 19.71 -2.95 18.07
C LEU A 185 19.86 -3.48 19.50
N PHE A 186 19.61 -4.78 19.73
CA PHE A 186 19.83 -5.42 21.01
C PHE A 186 21.32 -5.35 21.45
N LYS A 187 22.26 -5.65 20.53
CA LYS A 187 23.69 -5.54 20.79
C LYS A 187 24.13 -4.10 21.10
N LYS A 188 23.46 -3.10 20.54
CA LYS A 188 23.72 -1.69 20.83
C LYS A 188 23.10 -1.21 22.15
N GLY A 189 22.30 -2.05 22.83
CA GLY A 189 21.59 -1.69 24.06
C GLY A 189 20.35 -0.81 23.85
N GLU A 190 19.88 -0.67 22.61
CA GLU A 190 18.68 0.11 22.27
C GLU A 190 17.38 -0.66 22.57
N ILE A 191 17.47 -1.97 22.72
CA ILE A 191 16.33 -2.84 23.07
C ILE A 191 16.56 -3.37 24.48
N VAL A 192 15.57 -3.14 25.35
CA VAL A 192 15.55 -3.59 26.73
C VAL A 192 14.25 -4.33 27.03
N GLU A 193 14.31 -5.26 28.00
CA GLU A 193 13.12 -5.89 28.57
C GLU A 193 12.66 -5.08 29.78
N ASP A 194 11.37 -4.68 29.79
CA ASP A 194 10.80 -3.90 30.87
C ASP A 194 9.33 -4.27 31.11
N LEU A 195 8.84 -3.99 32.30
CA LEU A 195 7.43 -4.23 32.70
C LEU A 195 6.67 -2.92 32.64
N ARG A 196 5.62 -2.88 31.81
CA ARG A 196 4.71 -1.74 31.76
C ARG A 196 3.24 -2.21 31.75
N PRO A 197 2.29 -1.41 32.31
CA PRO A 197 0.87 -1.67 32.17
C PRO A 197 0.45 -1.69 30.71
N ASN A 198 -0.42 -2.63 30.37
CA ASN A 198 -1.05 -2.70 29.06
C ASN A 198 -2.54 -3.03 29.22
N ILE A 199 -3.36 -2.67 28.23
CA ILE A 199 -4.78 -3.01 28.22
C ILE A 199 -4.90 -4.47 27.81
N TYR A 200 -5.67 -5.22 28.58
CA TYR A 200 -5.83 -6.66 28.40
C TYR A 200 -7.32 -7.04 28.44
N ASP A 201 -7.76 -7.80 27.44
CA ASP A 201 -9.10 -8.38 27.40
C ASP A 201 -9.06 -9.80 28.00
N PRO A 202 -9.68 -10.03 29.18
CA PRO A 202 -9.68 -11.35 29.79
C PRO A 202 -10.60 -12.36 29.08
N VAL A 203 -11.55 -11.90 28.24
CA VAL A 203 -12.46 -12.76 27.49
C VAL A 203 -11.75 -13.37 26.28
N GLU A 204 -11.07 -12.52 25.50
CA GLU A 204 -10.29 -12.97 24.35
C GLU A 204 -8.90 -13.47 24.76
N GLY A 205 -8.43 -13.10 25.96
CA GLY A 205 -7.14 -13.56 26.50
C GLY A 205 -5.92 -12.93 25.81
N THR A 206 -6.06 -11.69 25.34
CA THR A 206 -5.03 -10.97 24.62
C THR A 206 -4.93 -9.50 25.03
N THR A 207 -3.82 -8.86 24.66
CA THR A 207 -3.69 -7.40 24.80
C THR A 207 -4.36 -6.69 23.63
N ILE A 208 -4.89 -5.49 23.89
CA ILE A 208 -5.64 -4.69 22.93
C ILE A 208 -4.86 -3.39 22.70
N ALA A 209 -4.82 -2.94 21.44
CA ALA A 209 -4.25 -1.64 21.10
C ALA A 209 -5.14 -0.49 21.61
N ASP A 210 -4.54 0.62 22.06
CA ASP A 210 -5.26 1.80 22.54
C ASP A 210 -6.29 2.33 21.52
N ALA A 211 -6.02 2.18 20.22
CA ALA A 211 -6.92 2.58 19.14
C ALA A 211 -8.21 1.77 19.05
N GLU A 212 -8.25 0.58 19.65
CA GLU A 212 -9.39 -0.33 19.64
C GLU A 212 -10.23 -0.21 20.92
N VAL A 213 -9.85 0.69 21.85
CA VAL A 213 -10.50 0.87 23.14
C VAL A 213 -11.45 2.06 23.11
N GLU A 214 -12.73 1.79 23.36
CA GLU A 214 -13.73 2.83 23.56
C GLU A 214 -13.77 3.27 25.02
N ARG A 215 -13.42 4.51 25.32
CA ARG A 215 -13.44 5.08 26.68
C ARG A 215 -14.80 5.68 26.98
N LEU A 216 -15.60 4.99 27.77
CA LEU A 216 -16.90 5.46 28.24
C LEU A 216 -16.76 6.18 29.60
N SER A 217 -17.14 7.45 29.65
CA SER A 217 -17.24 8.18 30.91
C SER A 217 -18.57 7.85 31.60
N ARG A 218 -18.53 7.14 32.73
CA ARG A 218 -19.71 6.91 33.58
C ARG A 218 -19.66 7.88 34.77
N ARG A 219 -20.71 8.69 34.93
CA ARG A 219 -20.93 9.41 36.18
C ARG A 219 -21.30 8.37 37.23
N THR A 220 -20.45 8.14 38.22
CA THR A 220 -20.83 7.48 39.47
C THR A 220 -21.80 8.41 40.22
N LYS A 221 -22.99 7.90 40.57
CA LYS A 221 -23.95 8.57 41.43
C LYS A 221 -23.44 8.54 42.86
#